data_eaf8a6f57d64ad36d078f72e17e4dda3
#
_entry.id   eaf8a6f57d64ad36d078f72e17e4dda3
#
_cell.length_a   1.000
_cell.length_b   1.000
_cell.length_c   1.000
_cell.angle_alpha   90.00
_cell.angle_beta   90.00
_cell.angle_gamma   90.00
#
_symmetry.space_group_name_H-M   'P 1'
#
loop_
_entity.id
_entity.type
_entity.pdbx_description
1 polymer ?
#
loop_
_entity_poly.entity_id
_entity_poly.type
_entity_poly.pdbx_seq_one_letter_code
_entity_poly.pdbx_strand_id
1 'polypeptide(L)'
;VDRILLGEGRLLPALAILEQAELPRRLVGMMGDFESLDAPGYRQWSQRFPQLDKVARVGRNNSGSFSDEQAIALRPQVAILGLGSGHGPSQSHRETLSRLEAAGIAVVFIDFRHDPLRNTPRSLELLGQVLGKRKEAEAFVTTWKAELERVQSRLRTLPAGTAAPTVFLEN
;
A
#
# COMPACT_ATOMS: atom_id res chain seq x y z
N VAL A 1 -16.27 4.98 -0.25
CA VAL A 1 -15.87 3.56 -0.20
C VAL A 1 -15.81 3.12 1.25
N ASP A 2 -16.52 2.04 1.60
CA ASP A 2 -16.61 1.56 2.98
C ASP A 2 -16.05 0.14 3.18
N ARG A 3 -15.72 -0.53 2.09
CA ARG A 3 -15.21 -1.90 2.07
C ARG A 3 -14.00 -2.00 1.17
N ILE A 4 -12.82 -2.14 1.78
CA ILE A 4 -11.51 -2.11 1.13
C ILE A 4 -10.87 -3.50 1.24
N LEU A 5 -10.32 -3.99 0.13
CA LEU A 5 -9.45 -5.16 0.07
C LEU A 5 -8.03 -4.71 -0.25
N LEU A 6 -7.04 -5.20 0.50
CA LEU A 6 -5.63 -5.04 0.17
C LEU A 6 -5.08 -6.31 -0.49
N GLY A 7 -4.63 -6.21 -1.73
CA GLY A 7 -3.97 -7.30 -2.45
C GLY A 7 -2.55 -7.59 -1.95
N GLU A 8 -2.00 -6.73 -1.10
CA GLU A 8 -0.78 -6.95 -0.32
C GLU A 8 -0.99 -6.38 1.08
N GLY A 9 -0.75 -7.17 2.12
CA GLY A 9 -0.89 -6.72 3.51
C GLY A 9 0.09 -5.61 3.87
N ARG A 10 1.26 -5.58 3.25
CA ARG A 10 2.27 -4.52 3.44
C ARG A 10 1.87 -3.15 2.85
N LEU A 11 0.72 -3.04 2.18
CA LEU A 11 0.13 -1.75 1.82
C LEU A 11 -0.64 -1.11 3.00
N LEU A 12 -0.83 -1.84 4.11
CA LEU A 12 -1.53 -1.37 5.30
C LEU A 12 -1.01 -0.01 5.82
N PRO A 13 0.30 0.25 5.94
CA PRO A 13 0.81 1.54 6.38
C PRO A 13 0.38 2.71 5.49
N ALA A 14 0.36 2.52 4.17
CA ALA A 14 -0.10 3.56 3.24
C ALA A 14 -1.60 3.87 3.42
N LEU A 15 -2.41 2.82 3.63
CA LEU A 15 -3.83 2.99 3.93
C LEU A 15 -4.03 3.70 5.27
N ALA A 16 -3.22 3.36 6.29
CA ALA A 16 -3.30 3.95 7.62
C ALA A 16 -2.99 5.46 7.65
N ILE A 17 -2.11 5.95 6.78
CA ILE A 17 -1.85 7.39 6.62
C ILE A 17 -3.15 8.15 6.33
N LEU A 18 -4.03 7.57 5.52
CA LEU A 18 -5.29 8.18 5.09
C LEU A 18 -6.44 7.89 6.04
N GLU A 19 -6.58 6.65 6.48
CA GLU A 19 -7.71 6.18 7.28
C GLU A 19 -7.57 6.46 8.77
N GLN A 20 -6.35 6.61 9.27
CA GLN A 20 -6.07 6.85 10.69
C GLN A 20 -6.83 5.86 11.61
N ALA A 21 -7.65 6.35 12.52
CA ALA A 21 -8.42 5.52 13.43
C ALA A 21 -9.54 4.69 12.75
N GLU A 22 -9.97 5.08 11.54
CA GLU A 22 -11.02 4.39 10.80
C GLU A 22 -10.52 3.14 10.05
N LEU A 23 -9.20 2.96 9.93
CA LEU A 23 -8.57 1.87 9.20
C LEU A 23 -9.22 0.50 9.43
N PRO A 24 -9.40 0.02 10.68
CA PRO A 24 -9.90 -1.33 10.90
C PRO A 24 -11.37 -1.52 10.51
N ARG A 25 -12.13 -0.44 10.41
CA ARG A 25 -13.58 -0.49 10.11
C ARG A 25 -13.86 -0.70 8.63
N ARG A 26 -12.98 -0.18 7.77
CA ARG A 26 -13.15 -0.21 6.31
C ARG A 26 -12.41 -1.38 5.65
N LEU A 27 -11.42 -1.97 6.31
CA LEU A 27 -10.63 -3.07 5.78
C LEU A 27 -11.37 -4.41 5.98
N VAL A 28 -11.86 -4.99 4.88
CA VAL A 28 -12.61 -6.25 4.92
C VAL A 28 -11.74 -7.48 4.64
N GLY A 29 -10.61 -7.32 3.97
CA GLY A 29 -9.68 -8.40 3.66
C GLY A 29 -8.30 -7.88 3.27
N MET A 30 -7.28 -8.69 3.45
CA MET A 30 -5.93 -8.44 2.98
C MET A 30 -5.14 -9.73 2.77
N MET A 31 -4.02 -9.65 2.03
CA MET A 31 -3.04 -10.72 1.99
C MET A 31 -2.30 -10.85 3.34
N GLY A 32 -1.84 -12.06 3.67
CA GLY A 32 -1.09 -12.36 4.89
C GLY A 32 0.43 -12.15 4.79
N ASP A 33 0.90 -11.46 3.76
CA ASP A 33 2.32 -11.21 3.51
C ASP A 33 2.95 -10.30 4.57
N PHE A 34 2.21 -9.38 5.16
CA PHE A 34 2.74 -8.53 6.21
C PHE A 34 3.10 -9.33 7.47
N GLU A 35 2.21 -10.23 7.89
CA GLU A 35 2.45 -11.10 9.06
C GLU A 35 3.62 -12.05 8.85
N SER A 36 3.74 -12.61 7.64
CA SER A 36 4.73 -13.63 7.34
C SER A 36 6.13 -13.06 7.03
N LEU A 37 6.21 -11.86 6.49
CA LEU A 37 7.47 -11.24 6.04
C LEU A 37 8.02 -10.22 7.02
N ASP A 38 7.16 -9.57 7.81
CA ASP A 38 7.53 -8.62 8.85
C ASP A 38 6.64 -8.77 10.09
N ALA A 39 6.76 -9.91 10.75
CA ALA A 39 5.99 -10.19 11.96
C ALA A 39 6.19 -9.18 13.10
N PRO A 40 7.39 -8.60 13.34
CA PRO A 40 7.56 -7.54 14.32
C PRO A 40 6.78 -6.27 13.97
N GLY A 41 6.84 -5.83 12.70
CA GLY A 41 6.08 -4.69 12.21
C GLY A 41 4.58 -4.93 12.32
N TYR A 42 4.09 -6.08 11.85
CA TYR A 42 2.67 -6.42 11.97
C TYR A 42 2.17 -6.40 13.43
N ARG A 43 2.96 -6.94 14.39
CA ARG A 43 2.59 -6.89 15.82
C ARG A 43 2.39 -5.48 16.36
N GLN A 44 3.17 -4.50 15.92
CA GLN A 44 2.96 -3.11 16.34
C GLN A 44 1.61 -2.58 15.82
N TRP A 45 1.22 -2.94 14.60
CA TRP A 45 -0.06 -2.56 14.03
C TRP A 45 -1.23 -3.25 14.75
N SER A 46 -1.14 -4.56 15.01
CA SER A 46 -2.20 -5.30 15.69
C SER A 46 -2.37 -4.90 17.16
N GLN A 47 -1.30 -4.49 17.84
CA GLN A 47 -1.39 -3.88 19.18
C GLN A 47 -2.17 -2.57 19.16
N ARG A 48 -1.93 -1.71 18.16
CA ARG A 48 -2.65 -0.46 18.02
C ARG A 48 -4.09 -0.64 17.52
N PHE A 49 -4.31 -1.61 16.67
CA PHE A 49 -5.59 -1.93 16.04
C PHE A 49 -5.88 -3.44 16.16
N PRO A 50 -6.32 -3.91 17.33
CA PRO A 50 -6.56 -5.36 17.57
C PRO A 50 -7.57 -5.99 16.60
N GLN A 51 -8.41 -5.17 15.97
CA GLN A 51 -9.38 -5.62 14.96
C GLN A 51 -8.69 -6.16 13.69
N LEU A 52 -7.43 -5.80 13.42
CA LEU A 52 -6.68 -6.29 12.26
C LEU A 52 -6.50 -7.81 12.28
N ASP A 53 -6.44 -8.43 13.47
CA ASP A 53 -6.33 -9.88 13.60
C ASP A 53 -7.62 -10.60 13.16
N LYS A 54 -8.74 -9.88 13.08
CA LYS A 54 -10.04 -10.40 12.62
C LYS A 54 -10.30 -10.12 11.14
N VAL A 55 -9.47 -9.31 10.48
CA VAL A 55 -9.59 -9.06 9.04
C VAL A 55 -9.28 -10.35 8.27
N ALA A 56 -10.13 -10.69 7.31
CA ALA A 56 -9.97 -11.92 6.53
C ALA A 56 -8.66 -11.92 5.72
N ARG A 57 -8.01 -13.08 5.66
CA ARG A 57 -6.82 -13.30 4.83
C ARG A 57 -7.23 -13.96 3.52
N VAL A 58 -7.03 -13.27 2.40
CA VAL A 58 -7.36 -13.74 1.04
C VAL A 58 -6.19 -14.45 0.35
N GLY A 59 -5.15 -14.75 1.07
CA GLY A 59 -3.95 -15.43 0.62
C GLY A 59 -2.84 -15.30 1.65
N ARG A 60 -1.70 -15.95 1.40
CA ARG A 60 -0.55 -15.96 2.32
C ARG A 60 0.45 -14.85 1.95
N ASN A 61 1.55 -15.23 1.29
CA ASN A 61 2.69 -14.33 1.06
C ASN A 61 3.20 -14.31 -0.39
N ASN A 62 2.44 -14.85 -1.31
CA ASN A 62 2.75 -14.81 -2.75
C ASN A 62 1.47 -14.72 -3.58
N SER A 63 1.59 -14.21 -4.80
CA SER A 63 0.46 -14.00 -5.70
C SER A 63 -0.31 -15.28 -6.04
N GLY A 64 0.37 -16.42 -6.10
CA GLY A 64 -0.27 -17.72 -6.37
C GLY A 64 -1.16 -18.23 -5.23
N SER A 65 -1.07 -17.64 -4.04
CA SER A 65 -1.93 -17.96 -2.90
C SER A 65 -3.16 -17.06 -2.78
N PHE A 66 -3.30 -16.03 -3.63
CA PHE A 66 -4.47 -15.16 -3.61
C PHE A 66 -5.72 -15.91 -4.05
N SER A 67 -6.77 -15.85 -3.26
CA SER A 67 -8.04 -16.48 -3.55
C SER A 67 -9.06 -15.46 -4.05
N ASP A 68 -9.35 -15.51 -5.34
CA ASP A 68 -10.37 -14.68 -5.98
C ASP A 68 -11.74 -14.90 -5.35
N GLU A 69 -12.06 -16.17 -5.02
CA GLU A 69 -13.34 -16.55 -4.44
C GLU A 69 -13.54 -15.95 -3.06
N GLN A 70 -12.52 -16.04 -2.20
CA GLN A 70 -12.56 -15.41 -0.88
C GLN A 70 -12.64 -13.88 -0.99
N ALA A 71 -11.85 -13.28 -1.89
CA ALA A 71 -11.87 -11.85 -2.14
C ALA A 71 -13.26 -11.36 -2.56
N ILE A 72 -13.90 -12.05 -3.51
CA ILE A 72 -15.25 -11.74 -4.01
C ILE A 72 -16.31 -11.95 -2.91
N ALA A 73 -16.21 -13.02 -2.13
CA ALA A 73 -17.14 -13.32 -1.03
C ALA A 73 -17.17 -12.23 0.05
N LEU A 74 -16.06 -11.52 0.24
CA LEU A 74 -15.97 -10.37 1.15
C LEU A 74 -16.69 -9.12 0.61
N ARG A 75 -17.11 -9.11 -0.65
CA ARG A 75 -17.80 -8.00 -1.30
C ARG A 75 -17.11 -6.64 -1.08
N PRO A 76 -15.82 -6.50 -1.36
CA PRO A 76 -15.16 -5.20 -1.30
C PRO A 76 -15.71 -4.30 -2.42
N GLN A 77 -15.71 -3.00 -2.21
CA GLN A 77 -16.01 -2.01 -3.25
C GLN A 77 -14.76 -1.69 -4.08
N VAL A 78 -13.59 -1.79 -3.44
CA VAL A 78 -12.30 -1.56 -4.09
C VAL A 78 -11.27 -2.58 -3.62
N ALA A 79 -10.47 -3.07 -4.56
CA ALA A 79 -9.24 -3.83 -4.33
C ALA A 79 -8.04 -2.94 -4.65
N ILE A 80 -7.18 -2.72 -3.67
CA ILE A 80 -5.95 -1.96 -3.81
C ILE A 80 -4.80 -2.94 -4.00
N LEU A 81 -4.15 -2.89 -5.15
CA LEU A 81 -3.09 -3.80 -5.57
C LEU A 81 -1.78 -3.06 -5.80
N GLY A 82 -0.66 -3.75 -5.64
CA GLY A 82 0.66 -3.23 -6.01
C GLY A 82 0.90 -3.26 -7.51
N LEU A 83 1.52 -2.21 -8.05
CA LEU A 83 1.97 -2.17 -9.44
C LEU A 83 3.23 -3.03 -9.60
N GLY A 84 3.24 -3.93 -10.60
CA GLY A 84 4.39 -4.79 -10.86
C GLY A 84 4.47 -6.03 -9.99
N SER A 85 5.68 -6.52 -9.75
CA SER A 85 5.91 -7.72 -8.94
C SER A 85 5.81 -7.43 -7.46
N GLY A 86 4.76 -7.91 -6.84
CA GLY A 86 4.52 -7.84 -5.41
C GLY A 86 4.18 -9.22 -4.85
N HIS A 87 3.68 -9.23 -3.62
CA HIS A 87 3.23 -10.47 -2.98
C HIS A 87 1.77 -10.82 -3.32
N GLY A 88 1.02 -9.86 -3.84
CA GLY A 88 -0.36 -10.03 -4.31
C GLY A 88 -0.49 -10.04 -5.84
N PRO A 89 -1.72 -10.09 -6.33
CA PRO A 89 -2.00 -9.95 -7.76
C PRO A 89 -1.49 -8.61 -8.32
N SER A 90 -0.99 -8.66 -9.54
CA SER A 90 -0.53 -7.48 -10.29
C SER A 90 -1.23 -7.43 -11.65
N GLN A 91 -0.88 -6.45 -12.48
CA GLN A 91 -1.45 -6.30 -13.83
C GLN A 91 -1.25 -7.52 -14.74
N SER A 92 -0.26 -8.37 -14.47
CA SER A 92 -0.03 -9.61 -15.23
C SER A 92 -1.04 -10.71 -14.92
N HIS A 93 -1.74 -10.63 -13.79
CA HIS A 93 -2.74 -11.62 -13.34
C HIS A 93 -4.12 -11.30 -13.93
N ARG A 94 -4.21 -11.28 -15.26
CA ARG A 94 -5.42 -10.85 -16.00
C ARG A 94 -6.68 -11.58 -15.63
N GLU A 95 -6.59 -12.88 -15.36
CA GLU A 95 -7.74 -13.69 -14.98
C GLU A 95 -8.32 -13.26 -13.64
N THR A 96 -7.46 -13.11 -12.61
CA THR A 96 -7.85 -12.59 -11.29
C THR A 96 -8.50 -11.20 -11.41
N LEU A 97 -7.87 -10.29 -12.17
CA LEU A 97 -8.41 -8.94 -12.35
C LEU A 97 -9.79 -8.98 -13.02
N SER A 98 -9.94 -9.78 -14.09
CA SER A 98 -11.22 -9.93 -14.80
C SER A 98 -12.31 -10.48 -13.89
N ARG A 99 -11.99 -11.43 -13.00
CA ARG A 99 -12.97 -11.98 -12.04
C ARG A 99 -13.39 -10.93 -11.00
N LEU A 100 -12.45 -10.15 -10.47
CA LEU A 100 -12.76 -9.07 -9.52
C LEU A 100 -13.66 -8.02 -10.17
N GLU A 101 -13.31 -7.57 -11.40
CA GLU A 101 -14.08 -6.58 -12.14
C GLU A 101 -15.48 -7.10 -12.50
N ALA A 102 -15.60 -8.37 -12.95
CA ALA A 102 -16.88 -9.01 -13.22
C ALA A 102 -17.78 -9.10 -11.98
N ALA A 103 -17.18 -9.18 -10.80
CA ALA A 103 -17.89 -9.13 -9.51
C ALA A 103 -18.24 -7.70 -9.07
N GLY A 104 -17.97 -6.68 -9.88
CA GLY A 104 -18.25 -5.27 -9.58
C GLY A 104 -17.25 -4.62 -8.61
N ILE A 105 -16.08 -5.22 -8.43
CA ILE A 105 -15.02 -4.71 -7.55
C ILE A 105 -14.11 -3.80 -8.37
N ALA A 106 -14.00 -2.53 -8.00
CA ALA A 106 -13.07 -1.61 -8.62
C ALA A 106 -11.62 -2.00 -8.27
N VAL A 107 -10.74 -2.07 -9.27
CA VAL A 107 -9.33 -2.39 -9.06
C VAL A 107 -8.48 -1.13 -9.20
N VAL A 108 -7.64 -0.86 -8.21
CA VAL A 108 -6.75 0.29 -8.16
C VAL A 108 -5.32 -0.17 -7.94
N PHE A 109 -4.42 0.25 -8.82
CA PHE A 109 -2.99 -0.03 -8.69
C PHE A 109 -2.25 1.15 -8.10
N ILE A 110 -1.37 0.87 -7.13
CA ILE A 110 -0.45 1.83 -6.52
C ILE A 110 0.98 1.33 -6.58
N ASP A 111 1.94 2.25 -6.60
CA ASP A 111 3.36 1.92 -6.71
C ASP A 111 4.20 2.66 -5.67
N PHE A 112 4.91 1.87 -4.88
CA PHE A 112 5.89 2.36 -3.90
C PHE A 112 7.29 1.77 -4.15
N ARG A 113 7.49 1.04 -5.27
CA ARG A 113 8.71 0.24 -5.51
C ARG A 113 9.54 0.70 -6.70
N HIS A 114 8.91 0.97 -7.87
CA HIS A 114 9.65 1.26 -9.11
C HIS A 114 10.34 2.63 -9.08
N ASP A 115 9.64 3.65 -8.63
CA ASP A 115 10.17 4.99 -8.43
C ASP A 115 9.53 5.60 -7.17
N PRO A 116 10.02 5.22 -5.98
CA PRO A 116 9.36 5.59 -4.73
C PRO A 116 9.30 7.10 -4.49
N LEU A 117 10.30 7.86 -4.94
CA LEU A 117 10.30 9.31 -4.77
C LEU A 117 9.21 10.01 -5.59
N ARG A 118 8.93 9.50 -6.78
CA ARG A 118 7.92 10.05 -7.68
C ARG A 118 6.54 9.43 -7.46
N ASN A 119 6.48 8.12 -7.27
CA ASN A 119 5.23 7.37 -7.29
C ASN A 119 4.54 7.30 -5.94
N THR A 120 5.27 7.44 -4.80
CA THR A 120 4.64 7.50 -3.47
C THR A 120 3.63 8.64 -3.36
N PRO A 121 3.96 9.91 -3.64
CA PRO A 121 2.98 10.98 -3.55
C PRO A 121 1.79 10.76 -4.50
N ARG A 122 2.03 10.30 -5.73
CA ARG A 122 0.96 10.00 -6.70
C ARG A 122 0.02 8.89 -6.23
N SER A 123 0.58 7.84 -5.65
CA SER A 123 -0.19 6.72 -5.11
C SER A 123 -1.05 7.16 -3.93
N LEU A 124 -0.53 8.02 -3.05
CA LEU A 124 -1.31 8.56 -1.93
C LEU A 124 -2.40 9.53 -2.40
N GLU A 125 -2.12 10.38 -3.40
CA GLU A 125 -3.12 11.25 -4.01
C GLU A 125 -4.26 10.44 -4.65
N LEU A 126 -3.93 9.38 -5.39
CA LEU A 126 -4.91 8.46 -5.98
C LEU A 126 -5.76 7.78 -4.90
N LEU A 127 -5.12 7.22 -3.88
CA LEU A 127 -5.84 6.62 -2.74
C LEU A 127 -6.74 7.65 -2.03
N GLY A 128 -6.26 8.88 -1.82
CA GLY A 128 -7.05 9.96 -1.24
C GLY A 128 -8.31 10.27 -2.04
N GLN A 129 -8.23 10.23 -3.38
CA GLN A 129 -9.41 10.39 -4.24
C GLN A 129 -10.38 9.23 -4.12
N VAL A 130 -9.89 8.00 -4.25
CA VAL A 130 -10.70 6.76 -4.20
C VAL A 130 -11.39 6.59 -2.85
N LEU A 131 -10.68 6.89 -1.77
CA LEU A 131 -11.16 6.68 -0.41
C LEU A 131 -11.92 7.88 0.19
N GLY A 132 -11.99 9.02 -0.53
CA GLY A 132 -12.58 10.25 -0.02
C GLY A 132 -11.74 10.93 1.07
N LYS A 133 -10.42 10.72 1.03
CA LYS A 133 -9.42 11.20 2.02
C LYS A 133 -8.41 12.16 1.39
N ARG A 134 -8.91 13.08 0.55
CA ARG A 134 -8.04 14.02 -0.20
C ARG A 134 -7.22 14.92 0.72
N LYS A 135 -7.81 15.42 1.81
CA LYS A 135 -7.11 16.32 2.76
C LYS A 135 -5.94 15.61 3.44
N GLU A 136 -6.14 14.38 3.86
CA GLU A 136 -5.11 13.56 4.50
C GLU A 136 -3.98 13.24 3.51
N ALA A 137 -4.33 12.92 2.26
CA ALA A 137 -3.35 12.71 1.20
C ALA A 137 -2.54 13.97 0.89
N GLU A 138 -3.19 15.12 0.73
CA GLU A 138 -2.55 16.42 0.49
C GLU A 138 -1.61 16.80 1.63
N ALA A 139 -2.03 16.61 2.88
CA ALA A 139 -1.19 16.90 4.05
C ALA A 139 0.07 16.04 4.05
N PHE A 140 -0.05 14.73 3.79
CA PHE A 140 1.11 13.84 3.68
C PHE A 140 2.02 14.25 2.53
N VAL A 141 1.48 14.47 1.33
CA VAL A 141 2.27 14.81 0.14
C VAL A 141 2.99 16.14 0.31
N THR A 142 2.36 17.12 0.98
CA THR A 142 3.00 18.40 1.31
C THR A 142 4.21 18.18 2.22
N THR A 143 4.06 17.40 3.28
CA THR A 143 5.17 17.06 4.19
C THR A 143 6.26 16.28 3.45
N TRP A 144 5.91 15.29 2.65
CA TRP A 144 6.83 14.51 1.83
C TRP A 144 7.70 15.41 0.93
N LYS A 145 7.06 16.32 0.18
CA LYS A 145 7.75 17.26 -0.73
C LYS A 145 8.68 18.19 0.04
N ALA A 146 8.24 18.72 1.18
CA ALA A 146 9.05 19.60 2.01
C ALA A 146 10.31 18.90 2.56
N GLU A 147 10.18 17.66 3.03
CA GLU A 147 11.32 16.88 3.52
C GLU A 147 12.30 16.53 2.38
N LEU A 148 11.80 16.16 1.21
CA LEU A 148 12.64 15.89 0.05
C LEU A 148 13.41 17.15 -0.38
N GLU A 149 12.75 18.32 -0.46
CA GLU A 149 13.41 19.58 -0.77
C GLU A 149 14.44 19.98 0.28
N ARG A 150 14.17 19.72 1.57
CA ARG A 150 15.14 19.97 2.65
C ARG A 150 16.43 19.16 2.45
N VAL A 151 16.30 17.88 2.07
CA VAL A 151 17.47 17.02 1.77
C VAL A 151 18.20 17.52 0.52
N GLN A 152 17.47 17.78 -0.56
CA GLN A 152 18.04 18.27 -1.81
C GLN A 152 18.76 19.60 -1.63
N SER A 153 18.19 20.52 -0.85
CA SER A 153 18.83 21.81 -0.55
C SER A 153 20.15 21.65 0.18
N ARG A 154 20.20 20.73 1.16
CA ARG A 154 21.48 20.41 1.84
C ARG A 154 22.51 19.81 0.90
N LEU A 155 22.11 18.91 0.00
CA LEU A 155 23.01 18.33 -0.97
C LEU A 155 23.60 19.38 -1.92
N ARG A 156 22.80 20.38 -2.32
CA ARG A 156 23.27 21.50 -3.16
C ARG A 156 24.31 22.41 -2.47
N THR A 157 24.39 22.39 -1.14
CA THR A 157 25.41 23.18 -0.40
C THR A 157 26.74 22.45 -0.23
N LEU A 158 26.85 21.19 -0.66
CA LEU A 158 28.11 20.48 -0.62
C LEU A 158 29.13 21.09 -1.57
N PRO A 159 30.44 21.14 -1.21
CA PRO A 159 31.49 21.63 -2.09
C PRO A 159 31.51 20.91 -3.45
N ALA A 160 31.83 21.66 -4.51
CA ALA A 160 31.99 21.05 -5.83
C ALA A 160 33.07 19.96 -5.77
N GLY A 161 32.81 18.81 -6.38
CA GLY A 161 33.70 17.66 -6.36
C GLY A 161 33.61 16.78 -5.10
N THR A 162 32.68 17.06 -4.18
CA THR A 162 32.43 16.13 -3.07
C THR A 162 32.05 14.75 -3.63
N ALA A 163 32.84 13.73 -3.29
CA ALA A 163 32.59 12.36 -3.72
C ALA A 163 31.29 11.85 -3.09
N ALA A 164 30.44 11.25 -3.92
CA ALA A 164 29.25 10.56 -3.42
C ALA A 164 29.67 9.35 -2.56
N PRO A 165 29.06 9.13 -1.40
CA PRO A 165 29.35 7.94 -0.59
C PRO A 165 28.92 6.68 -1.34
N THR A 166 29.65 5.61 -1.18
CA THR A 166 29.23 4.28 -1.62
C THR A 166 28.21 3.74 -0.62
N VAL A 167 27.05 3.31 -1.09
CA VAL A 167 25.98 2.76 -0.28
C VAL A 167 25.76 1.30 -0.66
N PHE A 168 25.74 0.42 0.33
CA PHE A 168 25.30 -0.96 0.18
C PHE A 168 23.85 -1.06 0.65
N LEU A 169 22.98 -1.62 -0.19
CA LEU A 169 21.59 -1.92 0.14
C LEU A 169 21.42 -3.43 0.11
N GLU A 170 21.08 -3.99 1.26
CA GLU A 170 20.68 -5.39 1.38
C GLU A 170 19.17 -5.52 1.19
N ASN A 171 18.75 -6.50 0.36
CA ASN A 171 17.35 -6.85 0.11
C ASN A 171 16.91 -7.99 1.01
#